data_a819a37371aad0fc27e1ca2597972b0e
#
_entry.id   a819a37371aad0fc27e1ca2597972b0e
#
_cell.length_a   1.000
_cell.length_b   1.000
_cell.length_c   1.000
_cell.angle_alpha   90.00
_cell.angle_beta   90.00
_cell.angle_gamma   90.00
#
_symmetry.space_group_name_H-M   'P 1'
#
loop_
_entity.id
_entity.type
_entity.pdbx_description
1 polymer ?
#
loop_
_entity_poly.entity_id
_entity_poly.type
_entity_poly.pdbx_seq_one_letter_code
_entity_poly.pdbx_strand_id
1 'polypeptide(L)'
;MKKEPSSRRVMGRINIHLHGKLKDKSIASIADMYQQRLNSAGVKTHIHNDSLDAYLDKLKAKKGRLILLDERGDTFESVEFAAKIKQWKLDGEDTHFAIGPAEGWAGKEPTLQRISLSSFTFTHEMAAIILFEQVYRAHEILKGTLYHKD
;
A
#
# COMPACT_ATOMS: atom_id res chain seq x y z
N MET A 1 -11.43 -11.87 -34.78
CA MET A 1 -10.66 -11.40 -33.65
C MET A 1 -10.72 -12.38 -32.50
N LYS A 2 -9.60 -12.73 -31.97
CA LYS A 2 -9.53 -13.68 -30.88
C LYS A 2 -9.84 -13.01 -29.56
N LYS A 3 -10.75 -13.56 -28.80
CA LYS A 3 -11.06 -13.06 -27.48
C LYS A 3 -10.11 -13.66 -26.45
N GLU A 4 -9.64 -12.84 -25.56
CA GLU A 4 -8.81 -13.30 -24.45
C GLU A 4 -9.60 -14.21 -23.53
N PRO A 5 -9.07 -15.39 -23.21
CA PRO A 5 -9.69 -16.21 -22.18
C PRO A 5 -9.69 -15.48 -20.83
N SER A 6 -10.71 -15.75 -20.00
CA SER A 6 -10.77 -15.13 -18.69
C SER A 6 -9.56 -15.46 -17.83
N SER A 7 -8.95 -16.63 -18.04
CA SER A 7 -7.73 -17.03 -17.34
C SER A 7 -6.53 -16.14 -17.66
N ARG A 8 -6.61 -15.37 -18.75
CA ARG A 8 -5.55 -14.45 -19.14
C ARG A 8 -5.79 -13.03 -18.66
N ARG A 9 -6.86 -12.81 -17.91
CA ARG A 9 -7.10 -11.48 -17.38
C ARG A 9 -5.91 -11.07 -16.53
N VAL A 10 -5.43 -9.86 -16.77
CA VAL A 10 -4.32 -9.31 -16.01
C VAL A 10 -4.83 -8.90 -14.64
N MET A 11 -4.18 -9.41 -13.59
CA MET A 11 -4.48 -9.01 -12.22
C MET A 11 -3.95 -7.60 -11.98
N GLY A 12 -4.68 -6.82 -11.19
CA GLY A 12 -4.19 -5.53 -10.75
C GLY A 12 -2.97 -5.71 -9.85
N ARG A 13 -2.06 -4.74 -9.89
CA ARG A 13 -0.84 -4.77 -9.10
C ARG A 13 -0.99 -3.89 -7.88
N ILE A 14 -0.25 -4.25 -6.84
CA ILE A 14 -0.21 -3.47 -5.61
C ILE A 14 1.10 -2.68 -5.62
N ASN A 15 0.99 -1.38 -5.38
CA ASN A 15 2.13 -0.47 -5.31
C ASN A 15 2.08 0.29 -4.00
N ILE A 16 3.23 0.45 -3.35
CA ILE A 16 3.35 1.21 -2.12
C ILE A 16 4.28 2.39 -2.38
N HIS A 17 3.82 3.58 -2.08
CA HIS A 17 4.56 4.82 -2.30
C HIS A 17 4.93 5.44 -0.98
N LEU A 18 6.19 5.85 -0.87
CA LEU A 18 6.71 6.54 0.30
C LEU A 18 7.11 7.96 -0.10
N HIS A 19 6.92 8.90 0.81
CA HIS A 19 7.40 10.26 0.64
C HIS A 19 8.72 10.41 1.39
N GLY A 20 9.79 10.37 0.62
CA GLY A 20 11.13 10.44 1.16
C GLY A 20 11.70 9.09 1.55
N LYS A 21 13.01 9.08 1.67
CA LYS A 21 13.77 7.89 2.01
C LYS A 21 13.66 7.61 3.50
N LEU A 22 13.63 6.34 3.87
CA LEU A 22 13.66 5.95 5.28
C LEU A 22 15.04 6.26 5.86
N LYS A 23 15.08 7.08 6.90
CA LYS A 23 16.34 7.60 7.48
C LYS A 23 16.81 6.80 8.67
N ASP A 24 15.89 6.23 9.45
CA ASP A 24 16.25 5.39 10.59
C ASP A 24 16.81 4.08 10.05
N LYS A 25 18.05 3.75 10.43
CA LYS A 25 18.72 2.57 9.90
C LYS A 25 18.05 1.27 10.27
N SER A 26 17.52 1.19 11.48
CA SER A 26 16.81 -0.01 11.93
C SER A 26 15.51 -0.20 11.15
N ILE A 27 14.79 0.88 10.94
CA ILE A 27 13.56 0.84 10.16
C ILE A 27 13.87 0.49 8.70
N ALA A 28 14.90 1.08 8.12
CA ALA A 28 15.30 0.77 6.75
C ALA A 28 15.66 -0.70 6.58
N SER A 29 16.32 -1.28 7.59
CA SER A 29 16.67 -2.70 7.56
C SER A 29 15.43 -3.59 7.58
N ILE A 30 14.46 -3.26 8.41
CA ILE A 30 13.18 -4.01 8.43
C ILE A 30 12.45 -3.83 7.10
N ALA A 31 12.46 -2.61 6.56
CA ALA A 31 11.81 -2.33 5.29
C ALA A 31 12.42 -3.17 4.16
N ASP A 32 13.74 -3.30 4.12
CA ASP A 32 14.41 -4.10 3.11
C ASP A 32 13.95 -5.56 3.18
N MET A 33 13.83 -6.10 4.38
CA MET A 33 13.36 -7.47 4.57
C MET A 33 11.96 -7.65 3.99
N TYR A 34 11.04 -6.75 4.34
CA TYR A 34 9.68 -6.85 3.83
C TYR A 34 9.59 -6.57 2.33
N GLN A 35 10.40 -5.64 1.82
CA GLN A 35 10.41 -5.35 0.39
C GLN A 35 10.81 -6.59 -0.42
N GLN A 36 11.77 -7.36 0.06
CA GLN A 36 12.16 -8.59 -0.62
C GLN A 36 11.00 -9.57 -0.66
N ARG A 37 10.31 -9.73 0.46
CA ARG A 37 9.14 -10.62 0.53
C ARG A 37 8.01 -10.12 -0.38
N LEU A 38 7.78 -8.81 -0.39
CA LEU A 38 6.74 -8.20 -1.20
C LEU A 38 7.05 -8.30 -2.69
N ASN A 39 8.31 -8.17 -3.08
CA ASN A 39 8.71 -8.35 -4.48
C ASN A 39 8.32 -9.73 -4.99
N SER A 40 8.50 -10.75 -4.17
CA SER A 40 8.10 -12.12 -4.52
C SER A 40 6.60 -12.23 -4.72
N ALA A 41 5.82 -11.39 -4.04
CA ALA A 41 4.37 -11.35 -4.19
C ALA A 41 3.90 -10.39 -5.29
N GLY A 42 4.83 -9.76 -6.00
CA GLY A 42 4.49 -8.82 -7.08
C GLY A 42 4.17 -7.42 -6.62
N VAL A 43 4.46 -7.07 -5.37
CA VAL A 43 4.23 -5.74 -4.83
C VAL A 43 5.47 -4.89 -5.04
N LYS A 44 5.30 -3.69 -5.61
CA LYS A 44 6.40 -2.77 -5.84
C LYS A 44 6.34 -1.61 -4.88
N THR A 45 7.52 -1.11 -4.50
CA THR A 45 7.64 0.08 -3.66
C THR A 45 8.33 1.19 -4.42
N HIS A 46 7.90 2.41 -4.18
CA HIS A 46 8.39 3.61 -4.88
C HIS A 46 8.70 4.69 -3.85
N ILE A 47 9.83 5.35 -4.00
CA ILE A 47 10.22 6.45 -3.12
C ILE A 47 10.20 7.74 -3.94
N HIS A 48 9.52 8.75 -3.40
CA HIS A 48 9.39 10.06 -4.05
C HIS A 48 10.08 11.12 -3.19
N ASN A 49 10.93 11.91 -3.82
CA ASN A 49 11.67 12.98 -3.13
C ASN A 49 11.17 14.36 -3.52
N ASP A 50 9.86 14.49 -3.71
CA ASP A 50 9.21 15.69 -4.20
C ASP A 50 8.59 16.48 -3.07
N SER A 51 8.14 17.70 -3.36
CA SER A 51 7.25 18.41 -2.46
C SER A 51 5.95 17.63 -2.31
N LEU A 52 5.17 17.95 -1.28
CA LEU A 52 3.88 17.27 -1.08
C LEU A 52 2.97 17.46 -2.29
N ASP A 53 2.89 18.68 -2.83
CA ASP A 53 2.04 18.93 -3.99
C ASP A 53 2.49 18.13 -5.21
N ALA A 54 3.78 18.08 -5.48
CA ALA A 54 4.30 17.31 -6.62
C ALA A 54 4.09 15.81 -6.40
N TYR A 55 4.24 15.34 -5.16
CA TYR A 55 3.99 13.95 -4.81
C TYR A 55 2.53 13.59 -5.11
N LEU A 56 1.60 14.41 -4.63
CA LEU A 56 0.18 14.18 -4.89
C LEU A 56 -0.15 14.22 -6.38
N ASP A 57 0.44 15.15 -7.13
CA ASP A 57 0.22 15.23 -8.57
C ASP A 57 0.68 13.96 -9.28
N LYS A 58 1.85 13.45 -8.90
CA LYS A 58 2.36 12.21 -9.47
C LYS A 58 1.48 11.03 -9.14
N LEU A 59 1.02 10.94 -7.89
CA LEU A 59 0.13 9.86 -7.46
C LEU A 59 -1.18 9.89 -8.22
N LYS A 60 -1.78 11.07 -8.37
CA LYS A 60 -3.06 11.21 -9.06
C LYS A 60 -2.94 10.93 -10.55
N ALA A 61 -1.76 11.08 -11.13
CA ALA A 61 -1.54 10.79 -12.55
C ALA A 61 -1.41 9.29 -12.83
N LYS A 62 -1.24 8.46 -11.80
CA LYS A 62 -1.16 7.02 -11.98
C LYS A 62 -2.52 6.45 -12.31
N LYS A 63 -2.54 5.48 -13.20
CA LYS A 63 -3.77 4.75 -13.48
C LYS A 63 -4.09 3.82 -12.33
N GLY A 64 -5.38 3.69 -12.05
CA GLY A 64 -5.85 2.78 -11.04
C GLY A 64 -6.34 3.49 -9.80
N ARG A 65 -6.39 2.75 -8.71
CA ARG A 65 -6.97 3.20 -7.44
C ARG A 65 -5.88 3.83 -6.58
N LEU A 66 -6.13 5.02 -6.06
CA LEU A 66 -5.22 5.70 -5.14
C LEU A 66 -5.84 5.70 -3.75
N ILE A 67 -5.11 5.21 -2.77
CA ILE A 67 -5.56 5.13 -1.39
C ILE A 67 -4.48 5.75 -0.51
N LEU A 68 -4.84 6.81 0.20
CA LEU A 68 -3.91 7.47 1.11
C LEU A 68 -3.98 6.81 2.49
N LEU A 69 -2.84 6.66 3.13
CA LEU A 69 -2.77 6.20 4.52
C LEU A 69 -2.95 7.41 5.42
N ASP A 70 -3.98 7.37 6.25
CA ASP A 70 -4.35 8.50 7.13
C ASP A 70 -5.10 7.90 8.32
N GLU A 71 -4.72 8.28 9.54
CA GLU A 71 -5.36 7.75 10.74
C GLU A 71 -6.86 8.02 10.80
N ARG A 72 -7.35 8.95 9.99
CA ARG A 72 -8.78 9.26 9.89
C ARG A 72 -9.50 8.47 8.81
N GLY A 73 -8.82 7.56 8.13
CA GLY A 73 -9.43 6.74 7.09
C GLY A 73 -10.19 5.56 7.67
N ASP A 74 -10.72 4.74 6.77
CA ASP A 74 -11.42 3.52 7.15
C ASP A 74 -10.46 2.52 7.78
N THR A 75 -10.94 1.78 8.78
CA THR A 75 -10.14 0.75 9.44
C THR A 75 -10.61 -0.63 9.02
N PHE A 76 -9.67 -1.57 9.02
CA PHE A 76 -9.94 -2.97 8.68
C PHE A 76 -9.17 -3.87 9.63
N GLU A 77 -9.76 -5.00 9.97
CA GLU A 77 -8.98 -6.09 10.52
C GLU A 77 -8.12 -6.69 9.41
N SER A 78 -7.05 -7.39 9.79
CA SER A 78 -6.10 -7.93 8.80
C SER A 78 -6.78 -8.86 7.80
N VAL A 79 -7.72 -9.67 8.24
CA VAL A 79 -8.45 -10.60 7.36
C VAL A 79 -9.34 -9.82 6.38
N GLU A 80 -9.99 -8.76 6.85
CA GLU A 80 -10.80 -7.90 5.99
C GLU A 80 -9.92 -7.19 4.96
N PHE A 81 -8.76 -6.73 5.37
CA PHE A 81 -7.82 -6.08 4.46
C PHE A 81 -7.35 -7.05 3.37
N ALA A 82 -7.08 -8.30 3.75
CA ALA A 82 -6.71 -9.32 2.77
C ALA A 82 -7.83 -9.54 1.74
N ALA A 83 -9.09 -9.56 2.19
CA ALA A 83 -10.23 -9.70 1.28
C ALA A 83 -10.32 -8.50 0.32
N LYS A 84 -10.06 -7.30 0.82
CA LYS A 84 -10.05 -6.10 -0.02
C LYS A 84 -8.93 -6.17 -1.07
N ILE A 85 -7.74 -6.58 -0.67
CA ILE A 85 -6.62 -6.72 -1.61
C ILE A 85 -6.97 -7.73 -2.71
N LYS A 86 -7.57 -8.85 -2.34
CA LYS A 86 -8.00 -9.83 -3.33
C LYS A 86 -8.98 -9.21 -4.33
N GLN A 87 -9.98 -8.50 -3.82
CA GLN A 87 -10.98 -7.87 -4.66
C GLN A 87 -10.36 -6.84 -5.61
N TRP A 88 -9.46 -6.01 -5.09
CA TRP A 88 -8.79 -4.98 -5.89
C TRP A 88 -7.92 -5.59 -6.98
N LYS A 89 -7.23 -6.67 -6.67
CA LYS A 89 -6.42 -7.35 -7.69
C LYS A 89 -7.28 -7.99 -8.76
N LEU A 90 -8.43 -8.55 -8.39
CA LEU A 90 -9.31 -9.22 -9.32
C LEU A 90 -9.98 -8.27 -10.30
N ASP A 91 -10.18 -7.00 -9.93
CA ASP A 91 -10.83 -6.06 -10.85
C ASP A 91 -9.89 -5.54 -11.93
N GLY A 92 -8.62 -5.92 -11.89
CA GLY A 92 -7.68 -5.61 -12.96
C GLY A 92 -7.04 -4.23 -12.89
N GLU A 93 -7.49 -3.37 -11.98
CA GLU A 93 -6.88 -2.05 -11.80
C GLU A 93 -5.72 -2.13 -10.82
N ASP A 94 -4.69 -1.35 -11.06
CA ASP A 94 -3.60 -1.22 -10.08
C ASP A 94 -4.09 -0.47 -8.87
N THR A 95 -3.54 -0.82 -7.71
CA THR A 95 -3.82 -0.14 -6.45
C THR A 95 -2.54 0.53 -5.97
N HIS A 96 -2.65 1.79 -5.60
CA HIS A 96 -1.54 2.58 -5.09
C HIS A 96 -1.84 3.02 -3.68
N PHE A 97 -1.09 2.49 -2.72
CA PHE A 97 -1.12 2.96 -1.34
C PHE A 97 -0.05 4.02 -1.17
N ALA A 98 -0.36 5.13 -0.53
CA ALA A 98 0.60 6.21 -0.37
C ALA A 98 0.73 6.62 1.10
N ILE A 99 1.96 6.59 1.59
CA ILE A 99 2.33 7.12 2.91
C ILE A 99 2.67 8.59 2.73
N GLY A 100 2.10 9.45 3.57
CA GLY A 100 2.37 10.88 3.53
C GLY A 100 3.68 11.26 4.22
N PRO A 101 4.05 12.53 4.15
CA PRO A 101 5.21 13.03 4.85
C PRO A 101 4.99 13.07 6.37
N ALA A 102 6.03 13.42 7.12
CA ALA A 102 5.97 13.46 8.58
C ALA A 102 4.82 14.34 9.09
N GLU A 103 4.52 15.43 8.37
CA GLU A 103 3.45 16.35 8.74
C GLU A 103 2.06 15.88 8.31
N GLY A 104 1.96 14.73 7.67
CA GLY A 104 0.70 14.21 7.14
C GLY A 104 0.31 14.89 5.83
N TRP A 105 -0.96 14.77 5.47
CA TRP A 105 -1.44 15.25 4.18
C TRP A 105 -1.84 16.72 4.17
N ALA A 106 -1.77 17.38 5.31
CA ALA A 106 -2.04 18.83 5.45
C ALA A 106 -3.43 19.22 4.92
N GLY A 107 -4.42 18.35 5.11
CA GLY A 107 -5.79 18.61 4.66
C GLY A 107 -6.00 18.61 3.17
N LYS A 108 -5.00 18.22 2.39
CA LYS A 108 -5.10 18.18 0.93
C LYS A 108 -5.90 16.97 0.45
N GLU A 109 -6.55 17.11 -0.69
CA GLU A 109 -7.28 16.03 -1.38
C GLU A 109 -8.27 15.31 -0.47
N PRO A 110 -9.20 16.05 0.17
CA PRO A 110 -10.08 15.44 1.18
C PRO A 110 -11.06 14.40 0.61
N THR A 111 -11.26 14.38 -0.70
CA THR A 111 -12.18 13.43 -1.33
C THR A 111 -11.53 12.12 -1.72
N LEU A 112 -10.20 12.00 -1.66
CA LEU A 112 -9.52 10.75 -1.98
C LEU A 112 -9.77 9.72 -0.90
N GLN A 113 -9.84 8.46 -1.31
CA GLN A 113 -10.02 7.34 -0.40
C GLN A 113 -8.83 7.25 0.57
N ARG A 114 -9.13 6.98 1.82
CA ARG A 114 -8.13 6.83 2.86
C ARG A 114 -8.39 5.57 3.65
N ILE A 115 -7.31 4.91 4.06
CA ILE A 115 -7.40 3.82 5.03
C ILE A 115 -6.49 4.14 6.20
N SER A 116 -6.87 3.64 7.37
CA SER A 116 -6.12 3.83 8.61
C SER A 116 -5.53 2.50 9.04
N LEU A 117 -4.25 2.52 9.41
CA LEU A 117 -3.59 1.33 9.97
C LEU A 117 -4.03 1.09 11.41
N SER A 118 -4.40 2.14 12.12
CA SER A 118 -4.76 2.10 13.53
C SER A 118 -5.29 3.46 13.94
N SER A 119 -6.02 3.50 15.05
CA SER A 119 -6.40 4.78 15.66
C SER A 119 -5.23 5.46 16.36
N PHE A 120 -4.12 4.75 16.59
CA PHE A 120 -2.89 5.38 17.07
C PHE A 120 -2.23 6.17 15.95
N THR A 121 -1.53 7.23 16.33
CA THR A 121 -0.72 8.01 15.41
C THR A 121 0.68 7.39 15.35
N PHE A 122 1.16 7.13 14.14
CA PHE A 122 2.52 6.62 13.92
C PHE A 122 3.36 7.68 13.24
N THR A 123 4.68 7.63 13.45
CA THR A 123 5.57 8.37 12.56
C THR A 123 5.41 7.83 11.15
N HIS A 124 5.74 8.66 10.14
CA HIS A 124 5.57 8.21 8.77
C HIS A 124 6.46 6.99 8.45
N GLU A 125 7.63 6.88 9.08
CA GLU A 125 8.50 5.72 8.86
C GLU A 125 7.93 4.45 9.48
N MET A 126 7.36 4.54 10.69
CA MET A 126 6.68 3.38 11.29
C MET A 126 5.44 3.01 10.51
N ALA A 127 4.70 3.99 10.02
CA ALA A 127 3.52 3.71 9.19
C ALA A 127 3.92 2.92 7.94
N ALA A 128 5.04 3.25 7.32
CA ALA A 128 5.53 2.51 6.16
C ALA A 128 5.80 1.04 6.50
N ILE A 129 6.47 0.78 7.62
CA ILE A 129 6.78 -0.58 8.07
C ILE A 129 5.50 -1.37 8.34
N ILE A 130 4.55 -0.74 9.03
CA ILE A 130 3.30 -1.42 9.37
C ILE A 130 2.52 -1.73 8.08
N LEU A 131 2.49 -0.82 7.13
CA LEU A 131 1.83 -1.07 5.85
C LEU A 131 2.50 -2.23 5.10
N PHE A 132 3.84 -2.23 5.03
CA PHE A 132 4.56 -3.33 4.39
C PHE A 132 4.18 -4.66 5.03
N GLU A 133 4.17 -4.72 6.35
CA GLU A 133 3.85 -5.95 7.07
C GLU A 133 2.41 -6.38 6.80
N GLN A 134 1.46 -5.46 6.82
CA GLN A 134 0.05 -5.79 6.59
C GLN A 134 -0.21 -6.22 5.14
N VAL A 135 0.45 -5.61 4.17
CA VAL A 135 0.31 -6.04 2.77
C VAL A 135 0.92 -7.43 2.59
N TYR A 136 2.07 -7.69 3.21
CA TYR A 136 2.67 -9.03 3.20
C TYR A 136 1.73 -10.05 3.86
N ARG A 137 1.21 -9.71 5.07
CA ARG A 137 0.27 -10.57 5.79
C ARG A 137 -0.97 -10.87 4.94
N ALA A 138 -1.50 -9.89 4.24
CA ALA A 138 -2.64 -10.08 3.37
C ALA A 138 -2.35 -11.14 2.30
N HIS A 139 -1.19 -11.06 1.67
CA HIS A 139 -0.82 -12.04 0.67
C HIS A 139 -0.64 -13.44 1.27
N GLU A 140 -0.10 -13.52 2.49
CA GLU A 140 0.04 -14.81 3.18
C GLU A 140 -1.32 -15.40 3.57
N ILE A 141 -2.25 -14.56 4.03
CA ILE A 141 -3.61 -15.00 4.30
C ILE A 141 -4.26 -15.57 3.03
N LEU A 142 -4.10 -14.87 1.90
CA LEU A 142 -4.69 -15.31 0.63
C LEU A 142 -4.09 -16.61 0.12
N LYS A 143 -2.82 -16.86 0.42
CA LYS A 143 -2.18 -18.13 0.07
C LYS A 143 -2.54 -19.26 1.06
N GLY A 144 -3.08 -18.93 2.21
CA GLY A 144 -3.43 -19.93 3.23
C GLY A 144 -2.25 -20.43 4.03
N THR A 145 -1.18 -19.65 4.15
CA THR A 145 -0.03 -20.03 4.97
C THR A 145 -0.31 -19.82 6.44
N LEU A 146 0.63 -20.24 7.29
CA LEU A 146 0.50 -20.13 8.75
C LEU A 146 1.03 -18.80 9.30
N TYR A 147 1.35 -17.84 8.43
CA TYR A 147 1.91 -16.57 8.89
C TYR A 147 0.97 -15.80 9.81
N HIS A 148 -0.31 -15.72 9.42
CA HIS A 148 -1.30 -14.98 10.22
C HIS A 148 -1.76 -15.79 11.42
N LYS A 149 -1.77 -15.15 12.58
CA LYS A 149 -2.31 -15.71 13.82
C LYS A 149 -3.41 -14.79 14.32
N ASP A 150 -4.53 -15.39 14.72
CA ASP A 150 -5.64 -14.64 15.31
C ASP A 150 -5.35 -14.30 16.77
#